data_da0e45f5239df13f4fe84e2ca10ea01d
#
_entry.id   da0e45f5239df13f4fe84e2ca10ea01d
#
_cell.length_a   1.000
_cell.length_b   1.000
_cell.length_c   1.000
_cell.angle_alpha   90.00
_cell.angle_beta   90.00
_cell.angle_gamma   90.00
#
_symmetry.space_group_name_H-M   'P 1'
#
loop_
_entity.id
_entity.type
_entity.pdbx_description
1 polymer ?
#
loop_
_entity_poly.entity_id
_entity_poly.type
_entity_poly.pdbx_seq_one_letter_code
_entity_poly.pdbx_strand_id
1 'polypeptide(L)'
;DDALVIAFMLFEIIENNCPLVSEQEKVSNCKKEIEEESTGDCKQLSSKQKERLDKDIEKQKKFTNSKVDKKTMSKGDKKKIDALQESGSELKNVGNGIKINWHEGIGNGTKCLVVKSVTQALIDSGLYDTVHSLRRNGTSIETIQSGLRLGTQLGRKLQIRNDETSLKFNRLRKGKIDKRMISSLGFGNTQVFEQVMVNRFNPVNLHISIDASGSMSGEKWNNAQIGAIAIAKAASMVQNLDVVISYRSTEQIGGSYLPAIFIAYDSKKDKISKITKMFQYFGCPGTTPEGLCFEAIQKVIADGGNGVDSYFINFSDGAPYFTNKTIEYYGDSAVKHTKKQIDNMRSRGIKILSYFITGEGGFRGLDDSSNFKTMYGKDAESINTSQITQLAKSINTKFATRE
;
A
#
# COMPACT_ATOMS: atom_id res chain seq x y z
N ASP A 1 30.41 -5.67 2.97
CA ASP A 1 29.72 -6.00 4.22
C ASP A 1 28.21 -5.74 4.19
N ASP A 2 27.75 -4.80 3.35
CA ASP A 2 26.30 -4.60 3.12
C ASP A 2 25.62 -5.85 2.54
N ALA A 3 26.33 -6.66 1.78
CA ALA A 3 25.82 -7.92 1.22
C ALA A 3 25.44 -8.96 2.29
N LEU A 4 26.16 -8.95 3.42
CA LEU A 4 25.92 -9.90 4.53
C LEU A 4 24.68 -9.50 5.35
N VAL A 5 24.48 -8.19 5.53
CA VAL A 5 23.28 -7.62 6.16
C VAL A 5 22.05 -7.91 5.32
N ILE A 6 22.17 -7.73 4.00
CA ILE A 6 21.07 -7.99 3.05
C ILE A 6 20.76 -9.48 2.96
N ALA A 7 21.78 -10.36 2.96
CA ALA A 7 21.56 -11.81 2.98
C ALA A 7 20.84 -12.25 4.26
N PHE A 8 21.17 -11.64 5.41
CA PHE A 8 20.49 -11.93 6.68
C PHE A 8 19.04 -11.43 6.68
N MET A 9 18.79 -10.23 6.15
CA MET A 9 17.46 -9.68 5.95
C MET A 9 16.58 -10.57 5.07
N LEU A 10 17.14 -11.05 3.95
CA LEU A 10 16.45 -11.96 3.04
C LEU A 10 16.16 -13.30 3.72
N PHE A 11 17.06 -13.79 4.55
CA PHE A 11 16.90 -15.05 5.27
C PHE A 11 15.80 -14.95 6.33
N GLU A 12 15.80 -13.92 7.18
CA GLU A 12 14.72 -13.73 8.17
C GLU A 12 13.34 -13.47 7.53
N ILE A 13 13.31 -12.73 6.42
CA ILE A 13 12.06 -12.49 5.68
C ILE A 13 11.55 -13.79 5.04
N ILE A 14 12.43 -14.66 4.56
CA ILE A 14 12.07 -15.98 4.01
C ILE A 14 11.61 -16.91 5.13
N GLU A 15 12.29 -16.95 6.26
CA GLU A 15 11.95 -17.81 7.41
C GLU A 15 10.58 -17.45 8.02
N ASN A 16 10.26 -16.16 8.10
CA ASN A 16 8.98 -15.69 8.64
C ASN A 16 7.79 -15.83 7.66
N ASN A 17 8.02 -16.00 6.37
CA ASN A 17 6.97 -16.11 5.35
C ASN A 17 6.82 -17.51 4.73
N CYS A 18 7.72 -18.45 5.02
CA CYS A 18 7.52 -19.87 4.74
C CYS A 18 6.86 -20.54 5.95
N PRO A 19 5.65 -21.13 5.83
CA PRO A 19 5.17 -22.04 6.85
C PRO A 19 6.20 -23.17 6.96
N LEU A 20 6.70 -23.40 8.17
CA LEU A 20 7.60 -24.50 8.48
C LEU A 20 6.90 -25.81 8.12
N VAL A 21 7.10 -26.29 6.89
CA VAL A 21 6.88 -27.69 6.56
C VAL A 21 7.90 -28.45 7.38
N SER A 22 7.45 -29.34 8.26
CA SER A 22 8.33 -30.09 9.15
C SER A 22 9.46 -30.73 8.33
N GLU A 23 10.68 -30.72 8.87
CA GLU A 23 11.86 -31.26 8.17
C GLU A 23 11.65 -32.70 7.67
N GLN A 24 10.75 -33.46 8.33
CA GLN A 24 10.38 -34.81 7.93
C GLN A 24 9.56 -34.87 6.62
N GLU A 25 8.68 -33.89 6.36
CA GLU A 25 7.91 -33.82 5.09
C GLU A 25 8.77 -33.35 3.92
N LYS A 26 9.76 -32.47 4.14
CA LYS A 26 10.70 -32.07 3.08
C LYS A 26 11.58 -33.21 2.59
N VAL A 27 12.04 -34.05 3.50
CA VAL A 27 12.85 -35.23 3.20
C VAL A 27 12.03 -36.33 2.49
N SER A 28 10.75 -36.49 2.83
CA SER A 28 9.85 -37.45 2.19
C SER A 28 9.43 -37.04 0.78
N ASN A 29 9.20 -35.74 0.55
CA ASN A 29 8.85 -35.23 -0.78
C ASN A 29 10.03 -35.23 -1.74
N CYS A 30 11.25 -34.86 -1.29
CA CYS A 30 12.45 -35.03 -2.12
C CYS A 30 12.76 -36.48 -2.46
N LYS A 31 12.48 -37.42 -1.57
CA LYS A 31 12.65 -38.85 -1.87
C LYS A 31 11.65 -39.34 -2.90
N LYS A 32 10.39 -38.89 -2.87
CA LYS A 32 9.36 -39.24 -3.87
C LYS A 32 9.66 -38.66 -5.23
N GLU A 33 10.10 -37.42 -5.34
CA GLU A 33 10.48 -36.79 -6.61
C GLU A 33 11.70 -37.47 -7.24
N ILE A 34 12.66 -37.96 -6.45
CA ILE A 34 13.82 -38.70 -6.92
C ILE A 34 13.46 -40.14 -7.40
N GLU A 35 12.43 -40.76 -6.82
CA GLU A 35 11.95 -42.08 -7.21
C GLU A 35 11.07 -42.03 -8.48
N GLU A 36 10.37 -40.92 -8.77
CA GLU A 36 9.56 -40.77 -9.98
C GLU A 36 10.36 -40.34 -11.21
N GLU A 37 11.51 -39.66 -11.06
CA GLU A 37 12.39 -39.29 -12.19
C GLU A 37 13.41 -40.39 -12.63
N SER A 38 13.45 -41.54 -11.96
CA SER A 38 14.49 -42.59 -12.20
C SER A 38 14.15 -43.64 -13.23
N THR A 39 13.43 -43.29 -14.31
CA THR A 39 13.27 -44.18 -15.49
C THR A 39 14.08 -43.74 -16.73
N GLY A 40 15.13 -42.98 -16.53
CA GLY A 40 16.09 -42.64 -17.58
C GLY A 40 17.52 -42.88 -17.10
N ASP A 41 18.26 -43.76 -17.78
CA ASP A 41 19.65 -44.18 -17.66
C ASP A 41 20.57 -43.22 -16.84
N CYS A 42 20.54 -43.28 -15.55
CA CYS A 42 21.45 -42.57 -14.67
C CYS A 42 22.62 -43.45 -14.26
N LYS A 43 23.83 -43.14 -14.73
CA LYS A 43 25.10 -43.72 -14.26
C LYS A 43 25.17 -43.64 -12.74
N GLN A 44 25.22 -44.80 -12.05
CA GLN A 44 25.38 -44.88 -10.60
C GLN A 44 26.63 -44.11 -10.19
N LEU A 45 26.43 -43.09 -9.34
CA LEU A 45 27.50 -42.33 -8.69
C LEU A 45 28.43 -43.28 -7.92
N SER A 46 29.74 -43.17 -8.16
CA SER A 46 30.74 -43.99 -7.46
C SER A 46 30.69 -43.67 -5.94
N SER A 47 31.06 -44.66 -5.12
CA SER A 47 31.10 -44.54 -3.66
C SER A 47 31.86 -43.30 -3.19
N LYS A 48 32.92 -42.90 -3.84
CA LYS A 48 33.69 -41.67 -3.59
C LYS A 48 32.93 -40.38 -3.92
N GLN A 49 32.05 -40.40 -4.90
CA GLN A 49 31.22 -39.24 -5.25
C GLN A 49 30.07 -39.07 -4.26
N LYS A 50 29.48 -40.16 -3.77
CA LYS A 50 28.48 -40.12 -2.69
C LYS A 50 29.08 -39.56 -1.40
N GLU A 51 30.27 -40.00 -1.01
CA GLU A 51 30.96 -39.53 0.20
C GLU A 51 31.35 -38.04 0.11
N ARG A 52 31.66 -37.52 -1.09
CA ARG A 52 31.89 -36.08 -1.31
C ARG A 52 30.57 -35.28 -1.20
N LEU A 53 29.50 -35.80 -1.80
CA LEU A 53 28.17 -35.17 -1.74
C LEU A 53 27.67 -35.10 -0.30
N ASP A 54 27.82 -36.16 0.49
CA ASP A 54 27.44 -36.21 1.88
C ASP A 54 28.25 -35.21 2.73
N LYS A 55 29.55 -35.09 2.47
CA LYS A 55 30.40 -34.08 3.14
C LYS A 55 30.03 -32.64 2.77
N ASP A 56 29.63 -32.40 1.54
CA ASP A 56 29.19 -31.07 1.09
C ASP A 56 27.78 -30.75 1.62
N ILE A 57 26.88 -31.71 1.69
CA ILE A 57 25.58 -31.57 2.35
C ILE A 57 25.76 -31.30 3.86
N GLU A 58 26.70 -32.00 4.51
CA GLU A 58 27.01 -31.76 5.93
C GLU A 58 27.62 -30.38 6.18
N LYS A 59 28.48 -29.90 5.28
CA LYS A 59 29.01 -28.51 5.31
C LYS A 59 27.91 -27.49 5.08
N GLN A 60 27.00 -27.70 4.13
CA GLN A 60 25.85 -26.83 3.90
C GLN A 60 24.91 -26.83 5.11
N LYS A 61 24.63 -27.99 5.71
CA LYS A 61 23.84 -28.09 6.95
C LYS A 61 24.53 -27.37 8.12
N LYS A 62 25.86 -27.48 8.27
CA LYS A 62 26.62 -26.71 9.29
C LYS A 62 26.61 -25.20 9.00
N PHE A 63 26.62 -24.79 7.74
CA PHE A 63 26.55 -23.39 7.35
C PHE A 63 25.12 -22.81 7.57
N THR A 64 24.07 -23.56 7.22
CA THR A 64 22.67 -23.15 7.48
C THR A 64 22.28 -23.20 8.93
N ASN A 65 22.88 -24.13 9.73
CA ASN A 65 22.65 -24.23 11.16
C ASN A 65 23.58 -23.34 12.01
N SER A 66 24.63 -22.76 11.42
CA SER A 66 25.38 -21.70 12.08
C SER A 66 24.46 -20.48 12.18
N LYS A 67 23.75 -20.36 13.32
CA LYS A 67 23.10 -19.10 13.69
C LYS A 67 24.18 -18.03 13.54
N VAL A 68 23.96 -17.07 12.63
CA VAL A 68 24.84 -15.92 12.52
C VAL A 68 24.87 -15.31 13.90
N ASP A 69 26.02 -15.42 14.56
CA ASP A 69 26.16 -15.00 15.94
C ASP A 69 25.96 -13.47 15.95
N LYS A 70 24.82 -13.01 16.47
CA LYS A 70 24.52 -11.58 16.65
C LYS A 70 25.62 -10.83 17.42
N LYS A 71 26.56 -11.58 18.06
CA LYS A 71 27.71 -11.04 18.76
C LYS A 71 28.79 -10.45 17.86
N THR A 72 28.89 -10.89 16.60
CA THR A 72 29.95 -10.45 15.66
C THR A 72 29.52 -9.28 14.76
N MET A 73 28.24 -8.91 14.79
CA MET A 73 27.74 -7.80 13.97
C MET A 73 28.11 -6.43 14.54
N SER A 74 28.39 -5.47 13.66
CA SER A 74 28.63 -4.09 14.06
C SER A 74 27.39 -3.50 14.77
N LYS A 75 27.59 -2.51 15.64
CA LYS A 75 26.46 -1.82 16.29
C LYS A 75 25.53 -1.13 15.28
N GLY A 76 26.07 -0.72 14.12
CA GLY A 76 25.32 -0.12 13.03
C GLY A 76 24.39 -1.12 12.34
N ASP A 77 24.90 -2.32 12.04
CA ASP A 77 24.13 -3.36 11.36
C ASP A 77 23.01 -3.92 12.25
N LYS A 78 23.26 -4.03 13.56
CA LYS A 78 22.20 -4.38 14.52
C LYS A 78 21.05 -3.38 14.49
N LYS A 79 21.36 -2.07 14.52
CA LYS A 79 20.32 -1.03 14.44
C LYS A 79 19.51 -1.10 13.14
N LYS A 80 20.17 -1.41 12.01
CA LYS A 80 19.49 -1.57 10.72
C LYS A 80 18.51 -2.74 10.73
N ILE A 81 18.92 -3.89 11.29
CA ILE A 81 18.07 -5.08 11.40
C ILE A 81 16.88 -4.83 12.34
N ASP A 82 17.15 -4.24 13.50
CA ASP A 82 16.10 -3.92 14.47
C ASP A 82 15.07 -2.94 13.85
N ALA A 83 15.53 -1.95 13.07
CA ALA A 83 14.67 -1.01 12.36
C ALA A 83 13.77 -1.70 11.30
N LEU A 84 14.30 -2.71 10.60
CA LEU A 84 13.53 -3.48 9.62
C LEU A 84 12.49 -4.38 10.28
N GLN A 85 12.85 -5.04 11.37
CA GLN A 85 11.91 -5.86 12.14
C GLN A 85 10.78 -4.99 12.70
N GLU A 86 11.09 -3.84 13.29
CA GLU A 86 10.12 -2.88 13.82
C GLU A 86 9.18 -2.35 12.73
N SER A 87 9.69 -2.11 11.52
CA SER A 87 8.90 -1.63 10.38
C SER A 87 7.99 -2.69 9.77
N GLY A 88 8.15 -3.97 10.11
CA GLY A 88 7.40 -5.08 9.52
C GLY A 88 7.61 -5.22 8.02
N SER A 89 8.83 -4.97 7.55
CA SER A 89 9.19 -5.07 6.13
C SER A 89 9.08 -6.51 5.62
N GLU A 90 8.50 -6.69 4.44
CA GLU A 90 8.34 -7.99 3.77
C GLU A 90 8.62 -7.88 2.27
N LEU A 91 9.05 -8.98 1.66
CA LEU A 91 9.22 -9.09 0.21
C LEU A 91 8.10 -9.96 -0.37
N LYS A 92 7.38 -9.45 -1.37
CA LYS A 92 6.31 -10.18 -2.07
C LYS A 92 6.69 -10.42 -3.52
N ASN A 93 6.40 -11.62 -4.04
CA ASN A 93 6.55 -11.90 -5.46
C ASN A 93 5.42 -11.23 -6.24
N VAL A 94 5.78 -10.48 -7.28
CA VAL A 94 4.86 -9.71 -8.13
C VAL A 94 5.27 -9.80 -9.59
N GLY A 95 4.34 -9.50 -10.50
CA GLY A 95 4.64 -9.39 -11.93
C GLY A 95 4.93 -10.73 -12.62
N ASN A 96 4.40 -11.84 -12.12
CA ASN A 96 4.51 -13.13 -12.79
C ASN A 96 3.87 -13.05 -14.18
N GLY A 97 4.56 -13.58 -15.19
CA GLY A 97 4.09 -13.54 -16.56
C GLY A 97 4.44 -12.26 -17.35
N ILE A 98 5.22 -11.35 -16.79
CA ILE A 98 5.75 -10.17 -17.47
C ILE A 98 7.07 -10.51 -18.16
N LYS A 99 7.38 -9.85 -19.28
CA LYS A 99 8.59 -10.08 -20.08
C LYS A 99 9.88 -9.97 -19.26
N ILE A 100 10.87 -10.75 -19.65
CA ILE A 100 12.24 -10.68 -19.13
C ILE A 100 13.07 -9.79 -20.04
N ASN A 101 13.99 -8.98 -19.46
CA ASN A 101 15.02 -8.27 -20.23
C ASN A 101 15.87 -9.24 -21.04
N TRP A 102 16.16 -8.89 -22.29
CA TRP A 102 17.12 -9.53 -23.18
C TRP A 102 16.72 -10.91 -23.74
N HIS A 103 15.58 -11.47 -23.38
CA HIS A 103 15.12 -12.77 -23.89
C HIS A 103 13.65 -12.72 -24.31
N GLU A 104 13.31 -13.41 -25.38
CA GLU A 104 11.92 -13.71 -25.75
C GLU A 104 11.35 -14.74 -24.75
N GLY A 105 10.98 -14.29 -23.57
CA GLY A 105 10.46 -15.18 -22.52
C GLY A 105 9.56 -14.44 -21.52
N ILE A 106 8.81 -15.25 -20.79
CA ILE A 106 7.95 -14.79 -19.70
C ILE A 106 8.70 -15.04 -18.39
N GLY A 107 8.89 -14.00 -17.59
CA GLY A 107 9.62 -14.10 -16.33
C GLY A 107 8.77 -14.62 -15.16
N ASN A 108 9.47 -15.13 -14.17
CA ASN A 108 8.87 -15.52 -12.88
C ASN A 108 8.58 -14.30 -11.98
N GLY A 109 8.53 -13.11 -12.56
CA GLY A 109 8.28 -11.86 -11.85
C GLY A 109 9.50 -11.29 -11.14
N THR A 110 9.23 -10.40 -10.20
CA THR A 110 10.22 -9.76 -9.34
C THR A 110 9.70 -9.72 -7.90
N LYS A 111 10.57 -9.33 -6.97
CA LYS A 111 10.17 -9.09 -5.58
C LYS A 111 9.79 -7.62 -5.40
N CYS A 112 8.73 -7.35 -4.66
CA CYS A 112 8.32 -6.02 -4.23
C CYS A 112 8.54 -5.89 -2.71
N LEU A 113 9.25 -4.86 -2.29
CA LEU A 113 9.41 -4.52 -0.87
C LEU A 113 8.12 -3.86 -0.35
N VAL A 114 7.57 -4.38 0.72
CA VAL A 114 6.42 -3.76 1.43
C VAL A 114 6.85 -3.43 2.86
N VAL A 115 6.97 -2.15 3.15
CA VAL A 115 7.24 -1.62 4.49
C VAL A 115 5.91 -1.30 5.15
N LYS A 116 5.50 -2.09 6.15
CA LYS A 116 4.15 -1.98 6.77
C LYS A 116 4.00 -0.77 7.70
N SER A 117 5.11 -0.25 8.22
CA SER A 117 5.09 0.98 9.02
C SER A 117 6.45 1.67 8.93
N VAL A 118 6.45 2.93 8.58
CA VAL A 118 7.67 3.74 8.66
C VAL A 118 7.86 4.22 10.08
N THR A 119 9.02 3.87 10.67
CA THR A 119 9.42 4.23 12.03
C THR A 119 10.59 5.22 12.01
N GLN A 120 10.85 5.91 13.13
CA GLN A 120 12.00 6.80 13.24
C GLN A 120 13.32 6.03 13.09
N ALA A 121 13.39 4.82 13.63
CA ALA A 121 14.55 3.95 13.50
C ALA A 121 14.85 3.62 12.02
N LEU A 122 13.81 3.40 11.19
CA LEU A 122 13.98 3.17 9.76
C LEU A 122 14.50 4.41 9.03
N ILE A 123 14.00 5.60 9.35
CA ILE A 123 14.47 6.88 8.80
C ILE A 123 15.95 7.09 9.13
N ASP A 124 16.32 6.88 10.39
CA ASP A 124 17.67 7.10 10.89
C ASP A 124 18.67 6.04 10.38
N SER A 125 18.17 4.88 9.96
CA SER A 125 19.00 3.82 9.39
C SER A 125 19.57 4.17 8.01
N GLY A 126 18.92 5.09 7.29
CA GLY A 126 19.32 5.50 5.94
C GLY A 126 19.31 4.38 4.89
N LEU A 127 18.51 3.34 5.12
CA LEU A 127 18.47 2.14 4.25
C LEU A 127 17.82 2.40 2.90
N TYR A 128 16.89 3.34 2.82
CA TYR A 128 16.05 3.57 1.65
C TYR A 128 16.11 5.00 1.17
N ASP A 129 16.21 5.17 -0.16
CA ASP A 129 16.29 6.48 -0.77
C ASP A 129 14.98 7.27 -0.70
N THR A 130 13.84 6.61 -0.70
CA THR A 130 12.52 7.25 -0.56
C THR A 130 12.31 7.83 0.83
N VAL A 131 12.93 7.25 1.86
CA VAL A 131 12.77 7.63 3.27
C VAL A 131 14.13 7.76 3.95
N HIS A 132 14.63 9.00 4.08
CA HIS A 132 15.97 9.22 4.57
C HIS A 132 16.10 10.50 5.41
N SER A 133 16.80 10.44 6.54
CA SER A 133 17.02 11.57 7.46
C SER A 133 17.82 12.73 6.86
N LEU A 134 18.69 12.48 5.87
CA LEU A 134 19.51 13.49 5.22
C LEU A 134 18.92 14.03 3.91
N ARG A 135 17.63 13.81 3.64
CA ARG A 135 17.03 14.20 2.38
C ARG A 135 16.94 15.71 2.23
N ARG A 136 17.56 16.23 1.17
CA ARG A 136 17.56 17.67 0.86
C ARG A 136 16.25 18.14 0.21
N ASN A 137 15.54 17.24 -0.49
CA ASN A 137 14.31 17.52 -1.25
C ASN A 137 13.09 16.82 -0.66
N GLY A 138 13.04 16.67 0.66
CA GLY A 138 11.88 16.15 1.35
C GLY A 138 10.70 17.13 1.35
N THR A 139 9.57 16.69 1.87
CA THR A 139 8.39 17.53 2.04
C THR A 139 8.68 18.68 3.00
N SER A 140 8.43 19.94 2.59
CA SER A 140 8.70 21.09 3.45
C SER A 140 7.75 21.12 4.66
N ILE A 141 8.22 21.70 5.76
CA ILE A 141 7.40 21.88 6.97
C ILE A 141 6.17 22.76 6.66
N GLU A 142 6.31 23.73 5.77
CA GLU A 142 5.22 24.61 5.31
C GLU A 142 4.14 23.82 4.56
N THR A 143 4.54 22.89 3.71
CA THR A 143 3.64 21.96 3.01
C THR A 143 2.84 21.12 4.00
N ILE A 144 3.50 20.56 5.02
CA ILE A 144 2.84 19.78 6.06
C ILE A 144 1.84 20.63 6.84
N GLN A 145 2.22 21.85 7.25
CA GLN A 145 1.35 22.76 7.97
C GLN A 145 0.13 23.18 7.14
N SER A 146 0.35 23.46 5.85
CA SER A 146 -0.73 23.80 4.91
C SER A 146 -1.74 22.67 4.78
N GLY A 147 -1.25 21.42 4.65
CA GLY A 147 -2.10 20.23 4.65
C GLY A 147 -2.90 20.07 5.94
N LEU A 148 -2.27 20.25 7.10
CA LEU A 148 -2.95 20.16 8.40
C LEU A 148 -4.02 21.25 8.59
N ARG A 149 -3.76 22.49 8.15
CA ARG A 149 -4.74 23.60 8.19
C ARG A 149 -5.93 23.29 7.30
N LEU A 150 -5.68 22.89 6.05
CA LEU A 150 -6.74 22.50 5.12
C LEU A 150 -7.55 21.33 5.66
N GLY A 151 -6.89 20.31 6.21
CA GLY A 151 -7.53 19.15 6.81
C GLY A 151 -8.39 19.48 8.00
N THR A 152 -8.00 20.45 8.83
CA THR A 152 -8.83 20.94 9.93
C THR A 152 -10.12 21.61 9.43
N GLN A 153 -10.05 22.40 8.37
CA GLN A 153 -11.23 23.01 7.75
C GLN A 153 -12.17 21.95 7.15
N LEU A 154 -11.61 20.96 6.45
CA LEU A 154 -12.37 19.85 5.89
C LEU A 154 -13.01 18.99 6.98
N GLY A 155 -12.25 18.65 8.03
CA GLY A 155 -12.72 17.84 9.15
C GLY A 155 -13.92 18.46 9.86
N ARG A 156 -13.90 19.76 10.10
CA ARG A 156 -15.05 20.48 10.69
C ARG A 156 -16.32 20.35 9.82
N LYS A 157 -16.18 20.46 8.50
CA LYS A 157 -17.31 20.29 7.58
C LYS A 157 -17.83 18.86 7.56
N LEU A 158 -16.93 17.86 7.64
CA LEU A 158 -17.29 16.45 7.70
C LEU A 158 -17.96 16.09 9.03
N GLN A 159 -17.50 16.64 10.16
CA GLN A 159 -18.13 16.43 11.47
C GLN A 159 -19.60 16.85 11.47
N ILE A 160 -19.91 18.05 10.95
CA ILE A 160 -21.29 18.56 10.87
C ILE A 160 -22.19 17.63 10.05
N ARG A 161 -21.65 16.96 9.04
CA ARG A 161 -22.39 16.04 8.18
C ARG A 161 -22.47 14.61 8.73
N ASN A 162 -21.51 14.21 9.57
CA ASN A 162 -21.46 12.87 10.16
C ASN A 162 -22.26 12.77 11.46
N ASP A 163 -22.75 13.89 11.99
CA ASP A 163 -23.67 13.88 13.12
C ASP A 163 -24.92 13.10 12.72
N GLU A 164 -25.28 12.11 13.55
CA GLU A 164 -26.47 11.29 13.32
C GLU A 164 -27.69 12.18 13.19
N THR A 165 -28.23 12.32 12.00
CA THR A 165 -29.47 13.03 11.77
C THR A 165 -30.61 12.11 12.16
N SER A 166 -31.15 12.28 13.36
CA SER A 166 -32.36 11.61 13.78
C SER A 166 -33.57 12.42 13.34
N LEU A 167 -34.26 11.93 12.32
CA LEU A 167 -35.56 12.50 11.95
C LEU A 167 -36.63 11.81 12.77
N LYS A 168 -37.31 12.62 13.62
CA LYS A 168 -38.42 12.15 14.44
C LYS A 168 -39.74 12.51 13.75
N PHE A 169 -40.44 11.50 13.31
CA PHE A 169 -41.82 11.66 12.80
C PHE A 169 -42.81 11.38 13.91
N ASN A 170 -43.67 12.34 14.22
CA ASN A 170 -44.70 12.25 15.25
C ASN A 170 -46.08 12.14 14.58
N ARG A 171 -47.10 11.77 15.37
CA ARG A 171 -48.51 11.67 14.93
C ARG A 171 -48.71 10.68 13.81
N LEU A 172 -48.03 9.53 13.86
CA LEU A 172 -48.22 8.43 12.93
C LEU A 172 -49.30 7.47 13.45
N ARG A 173 -49.83 6.67 12.53
CA ARG A 173 -50.81 5.61 12.87
C ARG A 173 -50.13 4.27 13.18
N LYS A 174 -48.82 4.15 12.96
CA LYS A 174 -48.01 2.93 13.21
C LYS A 174 -46.62 3.38 13.69
N GLY A 175 -45.97 2.57 14.55
CA GLY A 175 -44.64 2.82 15.06
C GLY A 175 -44.57 2.61 16.58
N LYS A 176 -43.64 3.28 17.23
CA LYS A 176 -43.49 3.28 18.70
C LYS A 176 -44.46 4.31 19.28
N ILE A 177 -45.16 3.97 20.37
CA ILE A 177 -46.10 4.90 21.01
C ILE A 177 -45.30 6.09 21.60
N ASP A 178 -45.67 7.29 21.21
CA ASP A 178 -45.19 8.51 21.87
C ASP A 178 -45.86 8.62 23.26
N LYS A 179 -45.05 8.45 24.31
CA LYS A 179 -45.50 8.47 25.69
C LYS A 179 -46.27 9.76 26.06
N ARG A 180 -46.01 10.87 25.35
CA ARG A 180 -46.67 12.16 25.56
C ARG A 180 -48.09 12.17 25.00
N MET A 181 -48.38 11.30 24.04
CA MET A 181 -49.66 11.21 23.34
C MET A 181 -50.55 10.07 23.86
N ILE A 182 -50.12 9.31 24.86
CA ILE A 182 -50.87 8.15 25.39
C ILE A 182 -52.26 8.55 25.88
N SER A 183 -52.41 9.71 26.53
CA SER A 183 -53.70 10.22 27.00
C SER A 183 -54.67 10.45 25.83
N SER A 184 -54.19 10.83 24.65
CA SER A 184 -55.00 11.07 23.49
C SER A 184 -55.63 9.80 22.89
N LEU A 185 -55.07 8.61 23.18
CA LEU A 185 -55.68 7.30 22.83
C LEU A 185 -57.04 7.12 23.51
N GLY A 186 -57.17 7.54 24.77
CA GLY A 186 -58.43 7.48 25.51
C GLY A 186 -59.55 8.39 24.93
N PHE A 187 -59.16 9.35 24.11
CA PHE A 187 -60.08 10.25 23.39
C PHE A 187 -60.28 9.86 21.92
N GLY A 188 -59.91 8.62 21.55
CA GLY A 188 -60.11 8.09 20.18
C GLY A 188 -59.11 8.55 19.14
N ASN A 189 -58.06 9.25 19.54
CA ASN A 189 -56.98 9.67 18.60
C ASN A 189 -56.00 8.50 18.33
N THR A 190 -56.02 7.95 17.10
CA THR A 190 -55.15 6.87 16.68
C THR A 190 -53.77 7.32 16.20
N GLN A 191 -53.50 8.64 16.12
CA GLN A 191 -52.23 9.21 15.66
C GLN A 191 -51.26 9.48 16.82
N VAL A 192 -50.95 8.45 17.59
CA VAL A 192 -50.14 8.53 18.84
C VAL A 192 -48.78 7.86 18.70
N PHE A 193 -48.40 7.46 17.50
CA PHE A 193 -47.14 6.77 17.25
C PHE A 193 -46.07 7.76 16.76
N GLU A 194 -44.83 7.43 17.12
CA GLU A 194 -43.60 8.09 16.65
C GLU A 194 -42.72 7.09 15.94
N GLN A 195 -41.98 7.56 14.95
CA GLN A 195 -40.90 6.82 14.28
C GLN A 195 -39.65 7.68 14.27
N VAL A 196 -38.55 7.14 14.77
CA VAL A 196 -37.26 7.79 14.72
C VAL A 196 -36.45 7.09 13.62
N MET A 197 -36.17 7.80 12.55
CA MET A 197 -35.23 7.36 11.51
C MET A 197 -33.85 7.91 11.88
N VAL A 198 -32.92 7.02 12.16
CA VAL A 198 -31.51 7.38 12.41
C VAL A 198 -30.72 7.03 11.15
N ASN A 199 -30.28 8.04 10.44
CA ASN A 199 -29.37 7.84 9.32
C ASN A 199 -27.96 7.60 9.90
N ARG A 200 -27.51 6.35 9.88
CA ARG A 200 -26.14 5.98 10.22
C ARG A 200 -25.29 5.96 8.97
N PHE A 201 -24.11 6.58 9.04
CA PHE A 201 -23.16 6.53 7.97
C PHE A 201 -22.32 5.26 8.07
N ASN A 202 -22.11 4.57 6.94
CA ASN A 202 -21.24 3.39 6.90
C ASN A 202 -19.80 3.79 7.21
N PRO A 203 -19.04 2.93 7.88
CA PRO A 203 -17.59 3.11 7.99
C PRO A 203 -16.95 3.20 6.61
N VAL A 204 -15.98 4.10 6.48
CA VAL A 204 -15.24 4.31 5.23
C VAL A 204 -13.76 4.00 5.46
N ASN A 205 -13.20 3.12 4.64
CA ASN A 205 -11.76 2.87 4.57
C ASN A 205 -11.20 3.55 3.33
N LEU A 206 -10.19 4.36 3.51
CA LEU A 206 -9.56 5.12 2.45
C LEU A 206 -8.08 4.79 2.37
N HIS A 207 -7.62 4.24 1.25
CA HIS A 207 -6.21 4.02 0.98
C HIS A 207 -5.71 5.02 -0.06
N ILE A 208 -4.77 5.87 0.32
CA ILE A 208 -4.15 6.87 -0.55
C ILE A 208 -2.78 6.34 -0.96
N SER A 209 -2.57 6.13 -2.25
CA SER A 209 -1.28 5.73 -2.83
C SER A 209 -0.69 6.87 -3.64
N ILE A 210 0.50 7.31 -3.26
CA ILE A 210 1.19 8.43 -3.89
C ILE A 210 2.40 7.90 -4.64
N ASP A 211 2.56 8.32 -5.88
CA ASP A 211 3.76 8.07 -6.67
C ASP A 211 4.94 8.88 -6.12
N ALA A 212 6.02 8.21 -5.78
CA ALA A 212 7.28 8.82 -5.37
C ALA A 212 8.35 8.67 -6.46
N SER A 213 7.96 8.78 -7.73
CA SER A 213 8.87 8.84 -8.87
C SER A 213 9.50 10.22 -9.03
N GLY A 214 10.65 10.28 -9.71
CA GLY A 214 11.38 11.52 -9.92
C GLY A 214 10.58 12.59 -10.67
N SER A 215 9.65 12.22 -11.54
CA SER A 215 8.76 13.10 -12.30
C SER A 215 7.77 13.87 -11.42
N MET A 216 7.45 13.33 -10.26
CA MET A 216 6.61 13.97 -9.25
C MET A 216 7.31 15.10 -8.49
N SER A 217 8.62 15.27 -8.66
CA SER A 217 9.41 16.26 -7.90
C SER A 217 8.87 17.69 -8.04
N GLY A 218 9.06 18.49 -6.99
CA GLY A 218 8.68 19.90 -6.96
C GLY A 218 7.21 20.11 -6.54
N GLU A 219 6.49 20.92 -7.32
CA GLU A 219 5.14 21.37 -6.98
C GLU A 219 4.11 20.22 -6.95
N LYS A 220 4.21 19.27 -7.88
CA LYS A 220 3.35 18.08 -7.92
C LYS A 220 3.44 17.29 -6.60
N TRP A 221 4.68 17.06 -6.12
CA TRP A 221 4.93 16.38 -4.87
C TRP A 221 4.31 17.10 -3.68
N ASN A 222 4.60 18.42 -3.57
CA ASN A 222 4.09 19.23 -2.48
C ASN A 222 2.56 19.24 -2.44
N ASN A 223 1.92 19.37 -3.59
CA ASN A 223 0.47 19.42 -3.69
C ASN A 223 -0.18 18.04 -3.37
N ALA A 224 0.40 16.94 -3.86
CA ALA A 224 -0.05 15.58 -3.50
C ALA A 224 0.07 15.35 -1.98
N GLN A 225 1.15 15.82 -1.37
CA GLN A 225 1.35 15.78 0.09
C GLN A 225 0.29 16.60 0.83
N ILE A 226 0.03 17.83 0.41
CA ILE A 226 -1.01 18.68 1.02
C ILE A 226 -2.36 17.97 0.98
N GLY A 227 -2.73 17.39 -0.17
CA GLY A 227 -3.98 16.65 -0.35
C GLY A 227 -4.09 15.46 0.60
N ALA A 228 -3.08 14.59 0.63
CA ALA A 228 -3.05 13.41 1.48
C ALA A 228 -3.08 13.75 2.98
N ILE A 229 -2.26 14.71 3.40
CA ILE A 229 -2.21 15.19 4.79
C ILE A 229 -3.55 15.81 5.20
N ALA A 230 -4.19 16.59 4.31
CA ALA A 230 -5.48 17.18 4.59
C ALA A 230 -6.57 16.14 4.81
N ILE A 231 -6.59 15.08 3.99
CA ILE A 231 -7.54 13.98 4.13
C ILE A 231 -7.28 13.22 5.44
N ALA A 232 -6.02 12.89 5.76
CA ALA A 232 -5.67 12.20 7.00
C ALA A 232 -6.04 13.03 8.24
N LYS A 233 -5.80 14.35 8.21
CA LYS A 233 -6.17 15.26 9.29
C LYS A 233 -7.69 15.35 9.42
N ALA A 234 -8.42 15.45 8.33
CA ALA A 234 -9.88 15.47 8.35
C ALA A 234 -10.46 14.17 8.94
N ALA A 235 -9.91 13.02 8.50
CA ALA A 235 -10.27 11.70 9.02
C ALA A 235 -10.02 11.58 10.53
N SER A 236 -8.91 12.12 11.04
CA SER A 236 -8.61 12.10 12.47
C SER A 236 -9.62 12.87 13.34
N MET A 237 -10.51 13.64 12.74
CA MET A 237 -11.56 14.43 13.40
C MET A 237 -12.95 13.82 13.27
N VAL A 238 -13.12 12.80 12.44
CA VAL A 238 -14.41 12.19 12.12
C VAL A 238 -14.39 10.73 12.55
N GLN A 239 -15.46 10.26 13.15
CA GLN A 239 -15.62 8.85 13.48
C GLN A 239 -15.95 8.04 12.20
N ASN A 240 -15.57 6.75 12.20
CA ASN A 240 -15.85 5.81 11.10
C ASN A 240 -15.20 6.17 9.76
N LEU A 241 -14.12 6.95 9.74
CA LEU A 241 -13.31 7.23 8.57
C LEU A 241 -11.85 6.84 8.85
N ASP A 242 -11.41 5.73 8.26
CA ASP A 242 -10.05 5.23 8.38
C ASP A 242 -9.24 5.58 7.14
N VAL A 243 -8.01 6.02 7.34
CA VAL A 243 -7.12 6.45 6.26
C VAL A 243 -5.76 5.78 6.37
N VAL A 244 -5.30 5.21 5.27
CA VAL A 244 -3.92 4.73 5.09
C VAL A 244 -3.26 5.55 4.00
N ILE A 245 -2.04 6.05 4.24
CA ILE A 245 -1.22 6.72 3.23
C ILE A 245 0.00 5.87 2.93
N SER A 246 0.20 5.56 1.65
CA SER A 246 1.36 4.81 1.17
C SER A 246 2.08 5.55 0.04
N TYR A 247 3.41 5.40 0.00
CA TYR A 247 4.26 5.86 -1.09
C TYR A 247 4.77 4.66 -1.87
N ARG A 248 4.71 4.74 -3.19
CA ARG A 248 5.29 3.73 -4.07
C ARG A 248 6.50 4.31 -4.81
N SER A 249 7.56 3.53 -4.87
CA SER A 249 8.85 3.94 -5.43
C SER A 249 9.63 2.72 -5.90
N THR A 250 10.90 2.92 -6.21
CA THR A 250 11.89 1.86 -6.43
C THR A 250 13.05 2.06 -5.49
N GLU A 251 13.53 0.95 -4.92
CA GLU A 251 14.67 0.96 -3.99
C GLU A 251 15.77 0.02 -4.47
N GLN A 252 17.01 0.39 -4.20
CA GLN A 252 18.15 -0.47 -4.49
C GLN A 252 18.43 -1.39 -3.30
N ILE A 253 18.22 -2.68 -3.50
CA ILE A 253 18.43 -3.71 -2.47
C ILE A 253 19.33 -4.79 -3.05
N GLY A 254 20.47 -5.05 -2.41
CA GLY A 254 21.40 -6.09 -2.85
C GLY A 254 21.96 -5.90 -4.26
N GLY A 255 22.14 -4.66 -4.70
CA GLY A 255 22.62 -4.34 -6.05
C GLY A 255 21.58 -4.51 -7.16
N SER A 256 20.31 -4.73 -6.80
CA SER A 256 19.18 -4.77 -7.74
C SER A 256 18.13 -3.76 -7.36
N TYR A 257 17.49 -3.14 -8.37
CA TYR A 257 16.33 -2.29 -8.13
C TYR A 257 15.09 -3.16 -7.94
N LEU A 258 14.30 -2.86 -6.90
CA LEU A 258 13.04 -3.52 -6.60
C LEU A 258 11.92 -2.48 -6.48
N PRO A 259 10.69 -2.80 -6.92
CA PRO A 259 9.51 -2.04 -6.54
C PRO A 259 9.39 -1.98 -5.02
N ALA A 260 8.98 -0.84 -4.48
CA ALA A 260 8.87 -0.64 -3.05
C ALA A 260 7.61 0.15 -2.68
N ILE A 261 6.97 -0.24 -1.58
CA ILE A 261 5.85 0.46 -0.98
C ILE A 261 6.15 0.73 0.49
N PHE A 262 5.92 1.98 0.89
CA PHE A 262 6.08 2.45 2.25
C PHE A 262 4.72 2.89 2.80
N ILE A 263 4.18 2.20 3.81
CA ILE A 263 3.00 2.65 4.54
C ILE A 263 3.47 3.70 5.55
N ALA A 264 3.25 4.96 5.20
CA ALA A 264 3.72 6.10 5.98
C ALA A 264 2.81 6.41 7.17
N TYR A 265 1.52 6.23 6.98
CA TYR A 265 0.51 6.53 7.99
C TYR A 265 -0.67 5.57 7.91
N ASP A 266 -1.13 5.09 9.06
CA ASP A 266 -2.33 4.27 9.21
C ASP A 266 -3.12 4.81 10.41
N SER A 267 -4.30 5.40 10.17
CA SER A 267 -5.11 6.05 11.20
C SER A 267 -5.50 5.14 12.36
N LYS A 268 -5.56 3.81 12.11
CA LYS A 268 -5.86 2.81 13.16
C LYS A 268 -4.72 2.58 14.14
N LYS A 269 -3.49 2.84 13.71
CA LYS A 269 -2.27 2.55 14.49
C LYS A 269 -1.53 3.82 14.92
N ASP A 270 -1.59 4.85 14.06
CA ASP A 270 -0.74 6.02 14.15
C ASP A 270 -1.55 7.25 14.61
N LYS A 271 -0.93 8.05 15.47
CA LYS A 271 -1.46 9.39 15.79
C LYS A 271 -1.10 10.37 14.68
N ILE A 272 -1.94 11.39 14.47
CA ILE A 272 -1.73 12.44 13.46
C ILE A 272 -0.35 13.16 13.61
N SER A 273 0.21 13.17 14.82
CA SER A 273 1.54 13.72 15.09
C SER A 273 2.67 12.99 14.37
N LYS A 274 2.47 11.74 13.92
CA LYS A 274 3.42 11.01 13.10
C LYS A 274 3.65 11.72 11.76
N ILE A 275 2.59 12.25 11.15
CA ILE A 275 2.69 13.04 9.91
C ILE A 275 3.62 14.24 10.10
N THR A 276 3.41 15.03 11.14
CA THR A 276 4.24 16.21 11.43
C THR A 276 5.72 15.86 11.64
N LYS A 277 6.00 14.71 12.26
CA LYS A 277 7.37 14.31 12.60
C LYS A 277 8.10 13.65 11.43
N MET A 278 7.40 12.84 10.62
CA MET A 278 8.06 11.91 9.70
C MET A 278 7.91 12.31 8.22
N PHE A 279 6.85 13.03 7.82
CA PHE A 279 6.61 13.30 6.39
C PHE A 279 7.65 14.19 5.72
N GLN A 280 8.39 14.98 6.49
CA GLN A 280 9.52 15.76 5.99
C GLN A 280 10.67 14.91 5.42
N TYR A 281 10.74 13.62 5.80
CA TYR A 281 11.80 12.70 5.36
C TYR A 281 11.44 11.92 4.10
N PHE A 282 10.21 12.03 3.60
CA PHE A 282 9.80 11.39 2.36
C PHE A 282 10.14 12.25 1.15
N GLY A 283 10.57 11.59 0.09
CA GLY A 283 10.84 12.22 -1.21
C GLY A 283 10.52 11.27 -2.36
N CYS A 284 10.80 11.73 -3.58
CA CYS A 284 10.46 11.07 -4.83
C CYS A 284 11.71 10.77 -5.69
N PRO A 285 12.57 9.77 -5.31
CA PRO A 285 13.77 9.44 -6.08
C PRO A 285 13.56 8.35 -7.13
N GLY A 286 12.47 7.58 -7.07
CA GLY A 286 12.29 6.34 -7.78
C GLY A 286 11.70 6.45 -9.18
N THR A 287 11.28 5.30 -9.72
CA THR A 287 10.47 5.18 -10.94
C THR A 287 9.02 4.84 -10.57
N THR A 288 8.18 4.55 -11.56
CA THR A 288 6.73 4.31 -11.38
C THR A 288 6.37 2.83 -11.55
N PRO A 289 6.68 1.92 -10.61
CA PRO A 289 6.32 0.49 -10.68
C PRO A 289 4.85 0.24 -10.29
N GLU A 290 3.91 0.98 -10.85
CA GLU A 290 2.54 1.17 -10.38
C GLU A 290 1.79 -0.14 -10.15
N GLY A 291 1.54 -0.93 -11.18
CA GLY A 291 0.77 -2.18 -11.05
C GLY A 291 1.49 -3.26 -10.25
N LEU A 292 2.84 -3.29 -10.23
CA LEU A 292 3.60 -4.21 -9.39
C LEU A 292 3.39 -3.90 -7.89
N CYS A 293 3.39 -2.62 -7.57
CA CYS A 293 3.09 -2.15 -6.23
C CYS A 293 1.63 -2.43 -5.84
N PHE A 294 0.69 -2.23 -6.76
CA PHE A 294 -0.72 -2.54 -6.50
C PHE A 294 -0.94 -4.03 -6.23
N GLU A 295 -0.29 -4.92 -7.00
CA GLU A 295 -0.33 -6.36 -6.75
C GLU A 295 0.15 -6.70 -5.33
N ALA A 296 1.27 -6.09 -4.89
CA ALA A 296 1.84 -6.34 -3.57
C ALA A 296 0.94 -5.87 -2.42
N ILE A 297 0.25 -4.73 -2.59
CA ILE A 297 -0.52 -4.09 -1.51
C ILE A 297 -1.99 -4.55 -1.44
N GLN A 298 -2.49 -5.30 -2.42
CA GLN A 298 -3.89 -5.70 -2.49
C GLN A 298 -4.45 -6.27 -1.16
N LYS A 299 -3.65 -7.07 -0.45
CA LYS A 299 -4.06 -7.67 0.84
C LYS A 299 -4.08 -6.67 2.01
N VAL A 300 -3.48 -5.49 1.85
CA VAL A 300 -3.47 -4.42 2.86
C VAL A 300 -4.69 -3.53 2.72
N ILE A 301 -5.22 -3.40 1.49
CA ILE A 301 -6.40 -2.60 1.22
C ILE A 301 -7.64 -3.37 1.70
N ALA A 302 -8.43 -2.74 2.54
CA ALA A 302 -9.67 -3.33 3.03
C ALA A 302 -10.69 -3.54 1.91
N ASP A 303 -11.39 -4.67 1.93
CA ASP A 303 -12.47 -4.94 0.99
C ASP A 303 -13.65 -3.99 1.19
N GLY A 304 -14.35 -3.70 0.11
CA GLY A 304 -15.63 -3.01 0.13
C GLY A 304 -16.79 -4.01 0.32
N GLY A 305 -17.94 -3.51 0.76
CA GLY A 305 -19.12 -4.32 0.99
C GLY A 305 -19.43 -4.57 2.47
N ASN A 306 -20.50 -5.30 2.76
CA ASN A 306 -21.00 -5.60 4.12
C ASN A 306 -21.22 -4.34 5.00
N GLY A 307 -21.65 -3.23 4.38
CA GLY A 307 -21.87 -1.97 5.08
C GLY A 307 -20.60 -1.14 5.33
N VAL A 308 -19.48 -1.48 4.68
CA VAL A 308 -18.23 -0.71 4.70
C VAL A 308 -17.92 -0.22 3.29
N ASP A 309 -17.68 1.07 3.13
CA ASP A 309 -17.24 1.67 1.88
C ASP A 309 -15.72 1.73 1.83
N SER A 310 -15.10 1.08 0.85
CA SER A 310 -13.64 1.11 0.65
C SER A 310 -13.29 1.88 -0.61
N TYR A 311 -12.34 2.81 -0.48
CA TYR A 311 -11.84 3.64 -1.57
C TYR A 311 -10.33 3.50 -1.70
N PHE A 312 -9.88 3.43 -2.94
CA PHE A 312 -8.47 3.51 -3.28
C PHE A 312 -8.23 4.77 -4.12
N ILE A 313 -7.43 5.70 -3.57
CA ILE A 313 -7.08 6.94 -4.24
C ILE A 313 -5.64 6.84 -4.72
N ASN A 314 -5.44 7.05 -6.01
CA ASN A 314 -4.14 7.02 -6.64
C ASN A 314 -3.73 8.42 -7.13
N PHE A 315 -2.50 8.82 -6.81
CA PHE A 315 -1.84 10.00 -7.37
C PHE A 315 -0.63 9.56 -8.19
N SER A 316 -0.62 9.89 -9.49
CA SER A 316 0.47 9.59 -10.41
C SER A 316 0.58 10.68 -11.47
N ASP A 317 1.75 10.82 -12.08
CA ASP A 317 2.00 11.81 -13.14
C ASP A 317 2.57 11.21 -14.44
N GLY A 318 2.65 9.88 -14.53
CA GLY A 318 3.25 9.22 -15.67
C GLY A 318 2.73 7.83 -15.95
N ALA A 319 3.26 7.25 -17.04
CA ALA A 319 3.03 5.87 -17.37
C ALA A 319 3.82 4.93 -16.45
N PRO A 320 3.32 3.71 -16.22
CA PRO A 320 4.05 2.71 -15.45
C PRO A 320 5.40 2.39 -16.10
N TYR A 321 6.47 2.51 -15.33
CA TYR A 321 7.83 2.24 -15.78
C TYR A 321 8.68 1.64 -14.67
N PHE A 322 9.22 0.45 -14.92
CA PHE A 322 10.21 -0.19 -14.09
C PHE A 322 10.98 -1.24 -14.89
N THR A 323 12.29 -1.32 -14.72
CA THR A 323 13.12 -2.36 -15.32
C THR A 323 14.18 -2.82 -14.34
N ASN A 324 14.43 -4.12 -14.32
CA ASN A 324 15.57 -4.71 -13.62
C ASN A 324 16.07 -5.94 -14.39
N LYS A 325 16.95 -6.74 -13.77
CA LYS A 325 17.51 -7.95 -14.39
C LYS A 325 16.48 -9.06 -14.64
N THR A 326 15.31 -9.02 -14.01
CA THR A 326 14.32 -10.09 -14.01
C THR A 326 13.06 -9.77 -14.80
N ILE A 327 12.72 -8.49 -14.98
CA ILE A 327 11.52 -8.07 -15.72
C ILE A 327 11.72 -6.73 -16.44
N GLU A 328 10.96 -6.56 -17.53
CA GLU A 328 10.71 -5.28 -18.20
C GLU A 328 9.26 -4.87 -17.96
N TYR A 329 9.07 -3.73 -17.31
CA TYR A 329 7.75 -3.24 -16.94
C TYR A 329 7.53 -1.84 -17.50
N TYR A 330 7.10 -1.78 -18.77
CA TYR A 330 6.77 -0.53 -19.48
C TYR A 330 5.83 -0.82 -20.66
N GLY A 331 5.30 0.24 -21.27
CA GLY A 331 4.42 0.16 -22.44
C GLY A 331 3.15 -0.65 -22.17
N ASP A 332 2.63 -1.28 -23.21
CA ASP A 332 1.34 -2.00 -23.18
C ASP A 332 1.27 -3.11 -22.12
N SER A 333 2.37 -3.81 -21.87
CA SER A 333 2.41 -4.90 -20.87
C SER A 333 2.19 -4.35 -19.47
N ALA A 334 2.80 -3.22 -19.12
CA ALA A 334 2.64 -2.57 -17.85
C ALA A 334 1.24 -1.95 -17.69
N VAL A 335 0.72 -1.31 -18.73
CA VAL A 335 -0.63 -0.76 -18.77
C VAL A 335 -1.68 -1.86 -18.56
N LYS A 336 -1.58 -2.97 -19.29
CA LYS A 336 -2.49 -4.14 -19.15
C LYS A 336 -2.41 -4.76 -17.76
N HIS A 337 -1.19 -4.89 -17.21
CA HIS A 337 -1.00 -5.42 -15.86
C HIS A 337 -1.60 -4.51 -14.81
N THR A 338 -1.32 -3.20 -14.87
CA THR A 338 -1.92 -2.21 -13.95
C THR A 338 -3.44 -2.25 -14.00
N LYS A 339 -4.03 -2.25 -15.22
CA LYS A 339 -5.47 -2.38 -15.41
C LYS A 339 -6.03 -3.64 -14.73
N LYS A 340 -5.38 -4.80 -14.92
CA LYS A 340 -5.77 -6.05 -14.26
C LYS A 340 -5.80 -5.92 -12.74
N GLN A 341 -4.80 -5.24 -12.14
CA GLN A 341 -4.79 -5.04 -10.69
C GLN A 341 -5.93 -4.12 -10.22
N ILE A 342 -6.24 -3.08 -10.98
CA ILE A 342 -7.38 -2.18 -10.71
C ILE A 342 -8.70 -2.94 -10.82
N ASP A 343 -8.88 -3.77 -11.86
CA ASP A 343 -10.09 -4.58 -12.02
C ASP A 343 -10.24 -5.62 -10.89
N ASN A 344 -9.13 -6.19 -10.41
CA ASN A 344 -9.13 -7.05 -9.21
C ASN A 344 -9.57 -6.28 -7.95
N MET A 345 -9.16 -5.02 -7.78
CA MET A 345 -9.63 -4.21 -6.66
C MET A 345 -11.12 -3.90 -6.77
N ARG A 346 -11.61 -3.57 -7.98
CA ARG A 346 -13.04 -3.33 -8.24
C ARG A 346 -13.90 -4.56 -7.94
N SER A 347 -13.43 -5.76 -8.31
CA SER A 347 -14.15 -7.01 -8.02
C SER A 347 -14.31 -7.29 -6.53
N ARG A 348 -13.44 -6.71 -5.69
CA ARG A 348 -13.51 -6.74 -4.22
C ARG A 348 -14.39 -5.62 -3.63
N GLY A 349 -15.12 -4.87 -4.46
CA GLY A 349 -15.98 -3.77 -4.03
C GLY A 349 -15.24 -2.49 -3.65
N ILE A 350 -13.96 -2.36 -4.03
CA ILE A 350 -13.17 -1.16 -3.76
C ILE A 350 -13.46 -0.13 -4.87
N LYS A 351 -13.90 1.05 -4.46
CA LYS A 351 -14.13 2.20 -5.35
C LYS A 351 -12.79 2.87 -5.67
N ILE A 352 -12.49 3.03 -6.96
CA ILE A 352 -11.21 3.59 -7.43
C ILE A 352 -11.38 5.06 -7.77
N LEU A 353 -10.44 5.89 -7.35
CA LEU A 353 -10.32 7.30 -7.74
C LEU A 353 -8.85 7.53 -8.13
N SER A 354 -8.58 7.78 -9.39
CA SER A 354 -7.23 7.93 -9.87
C SER A 354 -7.02 9.30 -10.51
N TYR A 355 -6.00 9.99 -10.03
CA TYR A 355 -5.71 11.37 -10.39
C TYR A 355 -4.38 11.46 -11.10
N PHE A 356 -4.44 11.89 -12.37
CA PHE A 356 -3.27 12.21 -13.17
C PHE A 356 -2.85 13.66 -12.94
N ILE A 357 -1.67 13.87 -12.37
CA ILE A 357 -1.18 15.20 -12.02
C ILE A 357 -0.39 15.77 -13.19
N THR A 358 -0.93 16.79 -13.84
CA THR A 358 -0.27 17.50 -14.92
C THR A 358 0.56 18.67 -14.38
N GLY A 359 1.83 18.81 -14.85
CA GLY A 359 2.68 19.97 -14.56
C GLY A 359 2.45 21.13 -15.56
N GLU A 360 2.86 22.32 -15.17
CA GLU A 360 2.93 23.49 -16.07
C GLU A 360 4.06 23.28 -17.08
N GLY A 361 3.83 22.67 -18.22
CA GLY A 361 4.86 22.44 -19.24
C GLY A 361 4.66 21.19 -20.09
N GLY A 362 3.45 20.71 -20.19
CA GLY A 362 3.09 19.46 -20.80
C GLY A 362 3.30 19.33 -22.29
N PHE A 363 4.48 18.91 -22.75
CA PHE A 363 4.66 18.38 -24.11
C PHE A 363 4.89 16.85 -24.16
N ARG A 364 5.09 16.19 -23.02
CA ARG A 364 5.20 14.72 -22.92
C ARG A 364 3.91 14.00 -22.49
N GLY A 365 2.84 14.73 -22.23
CA GLY A 365 1.68 14.22 -21.49
C GLY A 365 0.54 13.60 -22.31
N LEU A 366 0.53 13.62 -23.62
CA LEU A 366 -0.62 13.12 -24.38
C LEU A 366 -0.68 11.59 -24.37
N ASP A 367 0.44 10.91 -24.58
CA ASP A 367 0.50 9.44 -24.53
C ASP A 367 0.32 8.90 -23.11
N ASP A 368 0.90 9.58 -22.11
CA ASP A 368 0.78 9.18 -20.71
C ASP A 368 -0.64 9.35 -20.19
N SER A 369 -1.33 10.44 -20.59
CA SER A 369 -2.75 10.66 -20.26
C SER A 369 -3.66 9.61 -20.92
N SER A 370 -3.36 9.19 -22.15
CA SER A 370 -4.09 8.12 -22.84
C SER A 370 -3.91 6.77 -22.15
N ASN A 371 -2.67 6.42 -21.78
CA ASN A 371 -2.35 5.22 -21.03
C ASN A 371 -3.04 5.22 -19.67
N PHE A 372 -3.05 6.36 -18.97
CA PHE A 372 -3.73 6.53 -17.71
C PHE A 372 -5.24 6.28 -17.82
N LYS A 373 -5.89 6.85 -18.84
CA LYS A 373 -7.31 6.58 -19.13
C LYS A 373 -7.56 5.10 -19.47
N THR A 374 -6.63 4.44 -20.14
CA THR A 374 -6.74 3.01 -20.47
C THR A 374 -6.67 2.15 -19.21
N MET A 375 -5.84 2.51 -18.22
CA MET A 375 -5.70 1.78 -16.96
C MET A 375 -6.92 1.95 -16.04
N TYR A 376 -7.39 3.18 -15.89
CA TYR A 376 -8.39 3.54 -14.87
C TYR A 376 -9.80 3.76 -15.42
N GLY A 377 -9.94 3.93 -16.74
CA GLY A 377 -11.24 4.10 -17.40
C GLY A 377 -11.97 5.35 -16.92
N LYS A 378 -13.22 5.20 -16.50
CA LYS A 378 -14.08 6.29 -15.99
C LYS A 378 -13.61 6.91 -14.67
N ASP A 379 -12.75 6.22 -13.94
CA ASP A 379 -12.24 6.65 -12.63
C ASP A 379 -10.94 7.47 -12.76
N ALA A 380 -10.50 7.73 -14.01
CA ALA A 380 -9.35 8.57 -14.34
C ALA A 380 -9.76 10.04 -14.40
N GLU A 381 -9.21 10.86 -13.53
CA GLU A 381 -9.37 12.32 -13.58
C GLU A 381 -8.00 12.97 -13.78
N SER A 382 -7.93 13.98 -14.67
CA SER A 382 -6.73 14.79 -14.83
C SER A 382 -6.86 16.06 -13.98
N ILE A 383 -5.83 16.33 -13.17
CA ILE A 383 -5.85 17.46 -12.24
C ILE A 383 -4.60 18.31 -12.47
N ASN A 384 -4.79 19.61 -12.57
CA ASN A 384 -3.67 20.54 -12.55
C ASN A 384 -3.17 20.72 -11.10
N THR A 385 -1.86 20.96 -10.93
CA THR A 385 -1.22 21.15 -9.62
C THR A 385 -1.93 22.16 -8.73
N SER A 386 -2.45 23.26 -9.33
CA SER A 386 -3.21 24.29 -8.60
C SER A 386 -4.59 23.81 -8.09
N GLN A 387 -5.14 22.74 -8.64
CA GLN A 387 -6.47 22.23 -8.33
C GLN A 387 -6.50 21.13 -7.25
N ILE A 388 -5.34 20.68 -6.79
CA ILE A 388 -5.26 19.59 -5.77
C ILE A 388 -5.92 20.00 -4.44
N THR A 389 -5.89 21.27 -4.10
CA THR A 389 -6.65 21.79 -2.95
C THR A 389 -8.17 21.70 -3.17
N GLN A 390 -8.63 21.81 -4.42
CA GLN A 390 -10.03 21.57 -4.79
C GLN A 390 -10.38 20.08 -4.74
N LEU A 391 -9.41 19.21 -5.02
CA LEU A 391 -9.56 17.77 -4.93
C LEU A 391 -9.94 17.30 -3.52
N ALA A 392 -9.26 17.78 -2.49
CA ALA A 392 -9.63 17.46 -1.12
C ALA A 392 -11.07 17.89 -0.82
N LYS A 393 -11.56 18.96 -1.48
CA LYS A 393 -12.97 19.39 -1.40
C LYS A 393 -13.89 18.47 -2.23
N SER A 394 -13.48 18.03 -3.43
CA SER A 394 -14.29 17.15 -4.29
C SER A 394 -14.42 15.74 -3.73
N ILE A 395 -13.34 15.19 -3.19
CA ILE A 395 -13.35 13.92 -2.45
C ILE A 395 -14.30 14.03 -1.26
N ASN A 396 -14.21 15.12 -0.51
CA ASN A 396 -15.14 15.40 0.59
C ASN A 396 -16.60 15.49 0.10
N THR A 397 -16.84 16.04 -1.07
CA THR A 397 -18.18 16.10 -1.66
C THR A 397 -18.66 14.72 -2.08
N LYS A 398 -17.80 13.91 -2.74
CA LYS A 398 -18.13 12.50 -3.11
C LYS A 398 -18.41 11.62 -1.87
N PHE A 399 -17.75 11.87 -0.74
CA PHE A 399 -18.08 11.17 0.52
C PHE A 399 -19.36 11.70 1.18
N ALA A 400 -19.75 12.91 0.87
CA ALA A 400 -20.92 13.56 1.46
C ALA A 400 -22.19 13.40 0.63
N THR A 401 -22.08 13.25 -0.70
CA THR A 401 -23.18 12.94 -1.61
C THR A 401 -23.10 11.44 -1.87
N ARG A 402 -23.90 10.68 -1.16
CA ARG A 402 -24.11 9.26 -1.46
C ARG A 402 -24.97 9.15 -2.72
N GLU A 403 -24.36 8.81 -3.82
CA GLU A 403 -24.99 8.07 -4.92
C GLU A 403 -24.40 6.68 -5.00
#